data_418a6f586e099befd7f0408b8ca94979
#
_entry.id   418a6f586e099befd7f0408b8ca94979
#
_cell.length_a   1.000
_cell.length_b   1.000
_cell.length_c   1.000
_cell.angle_alpha   90.00
_cell.angle_beta   90.00
_cell.angle_gamma   90.00
#
_symmetry.space_group_name_H-M   'P 1'
#
loop_
_entity.id
_entity.type
_entity.pdbx_description
1 polymer ?
#
loop_
_entity_poly.entity_id
_entity_poly.type
_entity_poly.pdbx_seq_one_letter_code
_entity_poly.pdbx_strand_id
1 'polypeptide(L)'
;NGVVEQTRRHAAVAALLRVPHVVLAVNKMDLVDYAEPVFAAIAEEFTTYAASLGVKDVLAVPISALAGDNVVEPSAHMDWYGGPTLLEHLETVPVGSDPSREPARFPVQYVIRPQTEEHPDYRGYAGQLASGVLRVGDPVTVLPSGQTTTVAGIDALGRESDIAWAPQSATVRLADDLDISRGDLIVPTDHVPELTQDLDATVCHVSDRPLRAGDKVLLKHTTRIVRAVVRDVTTRLRLDDLSHQPSPGSLTANDIGRVSIRVSEPLALDAYDDLRRTGSFLLIDPSDGTTLTAGMAGTAG
;
A
#
# COMPACT_ATOMS: atom_id res chain seq x y z
N ASN A 1 -14.23 -16.23 -22.25
CA ASN A 1 -13.60 -17.16 -21.29
C ASN A 1 -14.16 -17.05 -19.86
N GLY A 2 -15.07 -16.13 -19.57
CA GLY A 2 -15.66 -15.97 -18.23
C GLY A 2 -14.62 -15.57 -17.14
N VAL A 3 -14.94 -15.87 -15.87
CA VAL A 3 -14.08 -15.63 -14.71
C VAL A 3 -13.09 -16.79 -14.58
N VAL A 4 -11.83 -16.55 -15.03
CA VAL A 4 -10.75 -17.54 -14.96
C VAL A 4 -9.95 -17.41 -13.67
N GLU A 5 -9.08 -18.39 -13.35
CA GLU A 5 -8.22 -18.38 -12.16
C GLU A 5 -7.40 -17.07 -12.02
N GLN A 6 -6.88 -16.57 -13.13
CA GLN A 6 -6.14 -15.29 -13.15
C GLN A 6 -7.03 -14.11 -12.71
N THR A 7 -8.29 -14.07 -13.13
CA THR A 7 -9.25 -13.03 -12.72
C THR A 7 -9.50 -13.10 -11.21
N ARG A 8 -9.69 -14.30 -10.67
CA ARG A 8 -9.86 -14.52 -9.22
C ARG A 8 -8.63 -14.09 -8.43
N ARG A 9 -7.44 -14.41 -8.92
CA ARG A 9 -6.16 -13.97 -8.30
C ARG A 9 -6.04 -12.45 -8.24
N HIS A 10 -6.33 -11.76 -9.34
CA HIS A 10 -6.30 -10.30 -9.38
C HIS A 10 -7.32 -9.68 -8.42
N ALA A 11 -8.52 -10.23 -8.36
CA ALA A 11 -9.55 -9.76 -7.41
C ALA A 11 -9.10 -9.95 -5.95
N ALA A 12 -8.48 -11.09 -5.62
CA ALA A 12 -7.95 -11.35 -4.27
C ALA A 12 -6.81 -10.39 -3.90
N VAL A 13 -5.89 -10.10 -4.83
CA VAL A 13 -4.84 -9.12 -4.62
C VAL A 13 -5.41 -7.71 -4.45
N ALA A 14 -6.39 -7.31 -5.28
CA ALA A 14 -7.05 -6.02 -5.16
C ALA A 14 -7.78 -5.87 -3.81
N ALA A 15 -8.44 -6.93 -3.35
CA ALA A 15 -9.10 -6.98 -2.04
C ALA A 15 -8.10 -6.83 -0.89
N LEU A 16 -6.98 -7.57 -0.93
CA LEU A 16 -5.90 -7.47 0.07
C LEU A 16 -5.28 -6.07 0.11
N LEU A 17 -5.07 -5.48 -1.06
CA LEU A 17 -4.58 -4.11 -1.18
C LEU A 17 -5.66 -3.08 -0.85
N ARG A 18 -6.87 -3.52 -0.48
CA ARG A 18 -8.02 -2.67 -0.16
C ARG A 18 -8.26 -1.59 -1.22
N VAL A 19 -8.21 -2.01 -2.49
CA VAL A 19 -8.57 -1.13 -3.60
C VAL A 19 -10.04 -0.73 -3.43
N PRO A 20 -10.36 0.58 -3.31
CA PRO A 20 -11.71 1.01 -2.93
C PRO A 20 -12.75 0.75 -4.02
N HIS A 21 -12.35 0.82 -5.28
CA HIS A 21 -13.23 0.69 -6.45
C HIS A 21 -12.64 -0.33 -7.41
N VAL A 22 -13.43 -1.30 -7.82
CA VAL A 22 -13.02 -2.34 -8.77
C VAL A 22 -13.94 -2.28 -10.00
N VAL A 23 -13.35 -2.18 -11.18
CA VAL A 23 -14.10 -2.22 -12.44
C VAL A 23 -13.85 -3.55 -13.13
N LEU A 24 -14.92 -4.28 -13.40
CA LEU A 24 -14.93 -5.46 -14.25
C LEU A 24 -15.27 -5.05 -15.69
N ALA A 25 -14.27 -4.87 -16.54
CA ALA A 25 -14.48 -4.65 -17.97
C ALA A 25 -14.70 -5.99 -18.67
N VAL A 26 -15.95 -6.33 -18.99
CA VAL A 26 -16.30 -7.53 -19.77
C VAL A 26 -16.07 -7.22 -21.26
N ASN A 27 -14.89 -7.55 -21.71
CA ASN A 27 -14.44 -7.18 -23.07
C ASN A 27 -14.80 -8.22 -24.11
N LYS A 28 -14.74 -7.81 -25.38
CA LYS A 28 -15.04 -8.62 -26.58
C LYS A 28 -16.53 -8.98 -26.70
N MET A 29 -17.40 -8.06 -26.31
CA MET A 29 -18.85 -8.26 -26.47
C MET A 29 -19.26 -8.43 -27.94
N ASP A 30 -18.49 -7.86 -28.87
CA ASP A 30 -18.62 -8.07 -30.31
C ASP A 30 -18.52 -9.54 -30.75
N LEU A 31 -17.77 -10.38 -30.03
CA LEU A 31 -17.63 -11.80 -30.34
C LEU A 31 -18.81 -12.67 -29.87
N VAL A 32 -19.72 -12.10 -29.11
CA VAL A 32 -20.92 -12.78 -28.58
C VAL A 32 -22.19 -12.02 -28.97
N ASP A 33 -22.14 -11.30 -30.10
CA ASP A 33 -23.28 -10.52 -30.64
C ASP A 33 -23.90 -9.57 -29.59
N TYR A 34 -23.05 -8.99 -28.72
CA TYR A 34 -23.45 -8.06 -27.65
C TYR A 34 -24.54 -8.59 -26.71
N ALA A 35 -24.58 -9.90 -26.50
CA ALA A 35 -25.64 -10.58 -25.76
C ALA A 35 -25.64 -10.25 -24.26
N GLU A 36 -26.69 -9.60 -23.76
CA GLU A 36 -26.91 -9.28 -22.35
C GLU A 36 -26.75 -10.50 -21.42
N PRO A 37 -27.31 -11.71 -21.71
CA PRO A 37 -27.21 -12.85 -20.81
C PRO A 37 -25.76 -13.31 -20.57
N VAL A 38 -24.87 -13.14 -21.56
CA VAL A 38 -23.44 -13.48 -21.42
C VAL A 38 -22.75 -12.51 -20.48
N PHE A 39 -23.03 -11.22 -20.63
CA PHE A 39 -22.53 -10.19 -19.70
C PHE A 39 -23.03 -10.43 -18.29
N ALA A 40 -24.34 -10.61 -18.11
CA ALA A 40 -24.98 -10.79 -16.80
C ALA A 40 -24.39 -11.97 -16.03
N ALA A 41 -24.19 -13.12 -16.69
CA ALA A 41 -23.60 -14.30 -16.06
C ALA A 41 -22.15 -14.06 -15.57
N ILE A 42 -21.32 -13.38 -16.38
CA ILE A 42 -19.92 -13.06 -16.00
C ILE A 42 -19.90 -12.04 -14.86
N ALA A 43 -20.75 -11.00 -14.95
CA ALA A 43 -20.84 -9.96 -13.93
C ALA A 43 -21.30 -10.51 -12.57
N GLU A 44 -22.30 -11.38 -12.57
CA GLU A 44 -22.83 -12.05 -11.36
C GLU A 44 -21.76 -12.95 -10.72
N GLU A 45 -21.11 -13.81 -11.52
CA GLU A 45 -20.05 -14.70 -11.02
C GLU A 45 -18.90 -13.89 -10.37
N PHE A 46 -18.43 -12.85 -11.04
CA PHE A 46 -17.33 -12.02 -10.53
C PHE A 46 -17.74 -11.23 -9.30
N THR A 47 -18.91 -10.58 -9.31
CA THR A 47 -19.39 -9.75 -8.19
C THR A 47 -19.60 -10.61 -6.94
N THR A 48 -20.16 -11.83 -7.09
CA THR A 48 -20.30 -12.78 -5.99
C THR A 48 -18.95 -13.17 -5.40
N TYR A 49 -17.97 -13.48 -6.26
CA TYR A 49 -16.61 -13.78 -5.81
C TYR A 49 -15.95 -12.59 -5.12
N ALA A 50 -16.01 -11.40 -5.70
CA ALA A 50 -15.44 -10.17 -5.12
C ALA A 50 -16.09 -9.82 -3.76
N ALA A 51 -17.40 -10.01 -3.63
CA ALA A 51 -18.12 -9.82 -2.36
C ALA A 51 -17.63 -10.78 -1.26
N SER A 52 -17.31 -12.03 -1.60
CA SER A 52 -16.75 -13.00 -0.65
C SER A 52 -15.35 -12.62 -0.16
N LEU A 53 -14.61 -11.78 -0.92
CA LEU A 53 -13.35 -11.16 -0.55
C LEU A 53 -13.50 -9.85 0.23
N GLY A 54 -14.74 -9.39 0.47
CA GLY A 54 -15.01 -8.11 1.15
C GLY A 54 -14.96 -6.88 0.26
N VAL A 55 -14.82 -7.03 -1.06
CA VAL A 55 -14.92 -5.92 -2.02
C VAL A 55 -16.38 -5.50 -2.14
N LYS A 56 -16.68 -4.24 -1.77
CA LYS A 56 -18.06 -3.74 -1.71
C LYS A 56 -18.48 -2.97 -2.95
N ASP A 57 -17.53 -2.37 -3.64
CA ASP A 57 -17.80 -1.52 -4.80
C ASP A 57 -17.19 -2.14 -6.06
N VAL A 58 -18.04 -2.80 -6.83
CA VAL A 58 -17.69 -3.41 -8.11
C VAL A 58 -18.64 -2.88 -9.18
N LEU A 59 -18.08 -2.19 -10.16
CA LEU A 59 -18.80 -1.81 -11.37
C LEU A 59 -18.46 -2.79 -12.50
N ALA A 60 -19.47 -3.43 -13.09
CA ALA A 60 -19.30 -4.21 -14.31
C ALA A 60 -19.69 -3.38 -15.54
N VAL A 61 -18.82 -3.32 -16.54
CA VAL A 61 -19.04 -2.58 -17.79
C VAL A 61 -18.83 -3.53 -18.97
N PRO A 62 -19.86 -3.74 -19.82
CA PRO A 62 -19.69 -4.49 -21.06
C PRO A 62 -19.03 -3.62 -22.12
N ILE A 63 -17.91 -4.07 -22.68
CA ILE A 63 -17.17 -3.29 -23.67
C ILE A 63 -16.80 -4.13 -24.89
N SER A 64 -16.60 -3.45 -26.03
CA SER A 64 -15.75 -3.92 -27.11
C SER A 64 -14.61 -2.93 -27.29
N ALA A 65 -13.43 -3.26 -26.78
CA ALA A 65 -12.26 -2.41 -26.92
C ALA A 65 -11.81 -2.26 -28.40
N LEU A 66 -12.15 -3.24 -29.26
CA LEU A 66 -11.87 -3.21 -30.68
C LEU A 66 -12.77 -2.20 -31.41
N ALA A 67 -14.08 -2.23 -31.11
CA ALA A 67 -15.07 -1.36 -31.76
C ALA A 67 -15.24 -0.01 -31.03
N GLY A 68 -14.77 0.11 -29.77
CA GLY A 68 -14.90 1.29 -28.94
C GLY A 68 -16.20 1.34 -28.12
N ASP A 69 -17.05 0.31 -28.18
CA ASP A 69 -18.34 0.27 -27.52
C ASP A 69 -18.19 0.37 -25.99
N ASN A 70 -18.90 1.32 -25.36
CA ASN A 70 -18.89 1.62 -23.92
C ASN A 70 -17.48 1.94 -23.34
N VAL A 71 -16.51 2.28 -24.19
CA VAL A 71 -15.19 2.73 -23.71
C VAL A 71 -15.22 4.23 -23.46
N VAL A 72 -15.52 5.05 -24.48
CA VAL A 72 -15.66 6.50 -24.39
C VAL A 72 -17.12 6.92 -24.56
N GLU A 73 -17.79 6.41 -25.59
CA GLU A 73 -19.19 6.70 -25.92
C GLU A 73 -20.07 5.47 -25.62
N PRO A 74 -21.33 5.67 -25.26
CA PRO A 74 -22.28 4.57 -25.12
C PRO A 74 -22.41 3.78 -26.41
N SER A 75 -22.53 2.44 -26.29
CA SER A 75 -22.69 1.55 -27.43
C SER A 75 -24.10 1.62 -28.02
N ALA A 76 -24.18 1.69 -29.34
CA ALA A 76 -25.46 1.54 -30.06
C ALA A 76 -25.93 0.07 -30.15
N HIS A 77 -25.07 -0.90 -29.78
CA HIS A 77 -25.36 -2.34 -29.82
C HIS A 77 -25.76 -2.90 -28.48
N MET A 78 -25.62 -2.14 -27.39
CA MET A 78 -25.89 -2.56 -26.00
C MET A 78 -26.84 -1.58 -25.32
N ASP A 79 -28.00 -1.32 -25.94
CA ASP A 79 -29.04 -0.43 -25.44
C ASP A 79 -29.67 -0.92 -24.12
N TRP A 80 -29.49 -2.20 -23.79
CA TRP A 80 -29.86 -2.81 -22.51
C TRP A 80 -28.93 -2.38 -21.36
N TYR A 81 -27.75 -1.82 -21.64
CA TYR A 81 -26.80 -1.37 -20.61
C TYR A 81 -27.04 0.11 -20.29
N GLY A 82 -27.60 0.38 -19.13
CA GLY A 82 -27.88 1.74 -18.64
C GLY A 82 -26.81 2.34 -17.71
N GLY A 83 -25.65 1.70 -17.58
CA GLY A 83 -24.56 2.18 -16.73
C GLY A 83 -23.62 3.17 -17.46
N PRO A 84 -22.62 3.72 -16.73
CA PRO A 84 -21.65 4.64 -17.31
C PRO A 84 -20.71 3.93 -18.31
N THR A 85 -20.11 4.68 -19.22
CA THR A 85 -18.97 4.20 -20.00
C THR A 85 -17.74 4.02 -19.10
N LEU A 86 -16.74 3.30 -19.59
CA LEU A 86 -15.51 3.10 -18.83
C LEU A 86 -14.82 4.43 -18.50
N LEU A 87 -14.74 5.35 -19.47
CA LEU A 87 -14.12 6.67 -19.29
C LEU A 87 -14.92 7.52 -18.30
N GLU A 88 -16.24 7.59 -18.46
CA GLU A 88 -17.10 8.36 -17.56
C GLU A 88 -16.96 7.89 -16.10
N HIS A 89 -16.91 6.57 -15.87
CA HIS A 89 -16.64 6.05 -14.53
C HIS A 89 -15.27 6.46 -13.99
N LEU A 90 -14.22 6.34 -14.80
CA LEU A 90 -12.86 6.69 -14.38
C LEU A 90 -12.71 8.19 -14.05
N GLU A 91 -13.48 9.06 -14.71
CA GLU A 91 -13.48 10.50 -14.46
C GLU A 91 -14.32 10.91 -13.24
N THR A 92 -15.30 10.08 -12.86
CA THR A 92 -16.28 10.42 -11.80
C THR A 92 -16.09 9.62 -10.51
N VAL A 93 -15.38 8.49 -10.55
CA VAL A 93 -15.14 7.67 -9.37
C VAL A 93 -14.38 8.46 -8.30
N PRO A 94 -14.88 8.47 -7.03
CA PRO A 94 -14.19 9.20 -5.98
C PRO A 94 -12.83 8.57 -5.67
N VAL A 95 -11.76 9.33 -5.85
CA VAL A 95 -10.41 8.87 -5.54
C VAL A 95 -10.11 8.98 -4.06
N GLY A 96 -10.11 7.83 -3.38
CA GLY A 96 -9.50 7.60 -2.08
C GLY A 96 -9.98 8.42 -0.88
N SER A 97 -9.54 8.01 0.30
CA SER A 97 -9.57 8.86 1.51
C SER A 97 -8.52 9.96 1.37
N ASP A 98 -8.86 11.17 1.83
CA ASP A 98 -7.90 12.26 1.92
C ASP A 98 -6.81 11.91 2.96
N PRO A 99 -5.57 11.63 2.54
CA PRO A 99 -4.52 11.22 3.46
C PRO A 99 -4.13 12.30 4.47
N SER A 100 -4.60 13.54 4.29
CA SER A 100 -4.38 14.63 5.25
C SER A 100 -5.22 14.49 6.53
N ARG A 101 -6.24 13.63 6.53
CA ARG A 101 -7.08 13.36 7.70
C ARG A 101 -6.52 12.27 8.63
N GLU A 102 -5.49 11.58 8.19
CA GLU A 102 -4.80 10.55 8.95
C GLU A 102 -3.75 11.18 9.88
N PRO A 103 -3.29 10.48 10.92
CA PRO A 103 -2.15 10.94 11.73
C PRO A 103 -0.90 11.14 10.85
N ALA A 104 -0.14 12.20 11.11
CA ALA A 104 1.05 12.47 10.32
C ALA A 104 2.12 11.40 10.52
N ARG A 105 2.74 11.00 9.40
CA ARG A 105 3.90 10.10 9.36
C ARG A 105 4.93 10.68 8.40
N PHE A 106 6.08 11.07 8.92
CA PHE A 106 7.16 11.66 8.14
C PHE A 106 8.43 10.80 8.22
N PRO A 107 8.61 9.82 7.32
CA PRO A 107 9.83 9.05 7.23
C PRO A 107 10.99 9.91 6.74
N VAL A 108 12.06 10.00 7.52
CA VAL A 108 13.26 10.74 7.16
C VAL A 108 14.00 10.00 6.05
N GLN A 109 14.15 10.65 4.90
CA GLN A 109 14.86 10.14 3.73
C GLN A 109 16.31 10.60 3.70
N TYR A 110 16.54 11.86 4.06
CA TYR A 110 17.85 12.49 3.97
C TYR A 110 18.00 13.60 5.02
N VAL A 111 19.20 13.74 5.59
CA VAL A 111 19.53 14.80 6.54
C VAL A 111 20.36 15.86 5.82
N ILE A 112 19.87 17.08 5.77
CA ILE A 112 20.52 18.22 5.12
C ILE A 112 21.33 18.98 6.16
N ARG A 113 22.64 19.03 5.97
CA ARG A 113 23.59 19.81 6.78
C ARG A 113 24.59 20.47 5.83
N PRO A 114 24.34 21.67 5.32
CA PRO A 114 25.19 22.32 4.32
C PRO A 114 26.56 22.65 4.85
N GLN A 115 26.69 23.05 6.14
CA GLN A 115 27.94 23.48 6.79
C GLN A 115 28.64 24.59 6.00
N THR A 116 27.86 25.52 5.42
CA THR A 116 28.37 26.69 4.72
C THR A 116 28.44 27.89 5.66
N GLU A 117 29.25 28.92 5.32
CA GLU A 117 29.31 30.16 6.09
C GLU A 117 27.97 30.87 6.23
N GLU A 118 27.08 30.73 5.22
CA GLU A 118 25.72 31.29 5.23
C GLU A 118 24.75 30.48 6.09
N HIS A 119 25.00 29.18 6.28
CA HIS A 119 24.12 28.26 7.01
C HIS A 119 24.91 27.32 7.92
N PRO A 120 25.68 27.82 8.92
CA PRO A 120 26.58 27.01 9.74
C PRO A 120 25.82 26.00 10.61
N ASP A 121 24.63 26.36 11.08
CA ASP A 121 23.81 25.55 12.03
C ASP A 121 22.56 24.97 11.39
N TYR A 122 22.42 25.05 10.06
CA TYR A 122 21.22 24.54 9.40
C TYR A 122 21.18 23.01 9.47
N ARG A 123 20.06 22.49 10.00
CA ARG A 123 19.74 21.06 10.02
C ARG A 123 18.31 20.86 9.55
N GLY A 124 18.15 20.25 8.39
CA GLY A 124 16.86 19.92 7.81
C GLY A 124 16.70 18.41 7.58
N TYR A 125 15.51 17.91 7.85
CA TYR A 125 15.17 16.51 7.64
C TYR A 125 14.24 16.43 6.44
N ALA A 126 14.77 15.93 5.31
CA ALA A 126 14.01 15.82 4.07
C ALA A 126 13.34 14.46 3.97
N GLY A 127 12.09 14.45 3.50
CA GLY A 127 11.28 13.25 3.31
C GLY A 127 9.99 13.54 2.57
N GLN A 128 9.17 12.51 2.40
CA GLN A 128 7.80 12.63 1.90
C GLN A 128 6.84 12.28 3.02
N LEU A 129 5.84 13.15 3.30
CA LEU A 129 4.78 12.77 4.21
C LEU A 129 4.05 11.54 3.69
N ALA A 130 4.04 10.48 4.48
CA ALA A 130 3.33 9.24 4.15
C ALA A 130 1.83 9.40 4.42
N SER A 131 1.46 10.11 5.50
CA SER A 131 0.10 10.44 5.88
C SER A 131 0.06 11.73 6.68
N GLY A 132 -1.13 12.29 6.84
CA GLY A 132 -1.44 13.41 7.72
C GLY A 132 -0.90 14.76 7.28
N VAL A 133 -0.82 15.65 8.25
CA VAL A 133 -0.40 17.05 8.10
C VAL A 133 0.57 17.39 9.23
N LEU A 134 1.65 18.07 8.91
CA LEU A 134 2.56 18.70 9.86
C LEU A 134 2.48 20.22 9.75
N ARG A 135 2.50 20.91 10.89
CA ARG A 135 2.51 22.37 10.98
C ARG A 135 3.70 22.84 11.80
N VAL A 136 4.17 24.03 11.50
CA VAL A 136 5.12 24.74 12.38
C VAL A 136 4.48 24.91 13.75
N GLY A 137 5.21 24.53 14.80
CA GLY A 137 4.72 24.53 16.18
C GLY A 137 4.16 23.19 16.67
N ASP A 138 3.96 22.19 15.80
CA ASP A 138 3.45 20.89 16.22
C ASP A 138 4.47 20.16 17.11
N PRO A 139 4.02 19.59 18.26
CA PRO A 139 4.84 18.72 19.08
C PRO A 139 4.99 17.34 18.39
N VAL A 140 6.22 16.89 18.24
CA VAL A 140 6.55 15.65 17.54
C VAL A 140 7.47 14.75 18.35
N THR A 141 7.38 13.46 18.07
CA THR A 141 8.25 12.40 18.59
C THR A 141 9.07 11.80 17.46
N VAL A 142 10.35 11.59 17.70
CA VAL A 142 11.27 10.93 16.76
C VAL A 142 11.42 9.45 17.14
N LEU A 143 11.16 8.56 16.21
CA LEU A 143 11.25 7.11 16.43
C LEU A 143 12.42 6.52 15.65
N PRO A 144 13.14 5.53 16.22
CA PRO A 144 12.79 4.78 17.43
C PRO A 144 13.30 5.38 18.75
N SER A 145 14.00 6.54 18.74
CA SER A 145 14.63 7.10 19.95
C SER A 145 13.61 7.50 21.03
N GLY A 146 12.38 7.86 20.64
CA GLY A 146 11.34 8.34 21.56
C GLY A 146 11.55 9.80 22.03
N GLN A 147 12.55 10.51 21.47
CA GLN A 147 12.81 11.90 21.82
C GLN A 147 11.71 12.81 21.27
N THR A 148 11.29 13.76 22.06
CA THR A 148 10.24 14.74 21.72
C THR A 148 10.84 16.10 21.43
N THR A 149 10.24 16.83 20.50
CA THR A 149 10.63 18.19 20.10
C THR A 149 9.45 18.89 19.44
N THR A 150 9.69 20.05 18.84
CA THR A 150 8.68 20.84 18.11
C THR A 150 9.15 21.11 16.68
N VAL A 151 8.24 21.14 15.73
CA VAL A 151 8.52 21.57 14.36
C VAL A 151 8.83 23.07 14.35
N ALA A 152 10.09 23.42 14.07
CA ALA A 152 10.56 24.82 14.05
C ALA A 152 10.35 25.51 12.68
N GLY A 153 10.26 24.71 11.60
CA GLY A 153 10.02 25.23 10.26
C GLY A 153 9.84 24.11 9.24
N ILE A 154 9.22 24.44 8.14
CA ILE A 154 8.95 23.54 7.02
C ILE A 154 9.33 24.23 5.72
N ASP A 155 10.08 23.56 4.87
CA ASP A 155 10.36 23.99 3.50
C ASP A 155 9.68 23.01 2.54
N ALA A 156 8.74 23.49 1.73
CA ALA A 156 7.99 22.71 0.78
C ALA A 156 7.94 23.41 -0.58
N LEU A 157 8.05 22.64 -1.67
CA LEU A 157 8.04 23.19 -3.04
C LEU A 157 9.08 24.31 -3.27
N GLY A 158 10.24 24.23 -2.60
CA GLY A 158 11.35 25.18 -2.76
C GLY A 158 11.15 26.53 -2.03
N ARG A 159 10.21 26.60 -1.10
CA ARG A 159 9.92 27.79 -0.30
C ARG A 159 9.53 27.44 1.14
N GLU A 160 9.70 28.37 2.05
CA GLU A 160 9.21 28.22 3.42
C GLU A 160 7.68 28.15 3.43
N SER A 161 7.15 27.31 4.32
CA SER A 161 5.72 27.03 4.46
C SER A 161 5.39 26.77 5.93
N ASP A 162 4.22 27.18 6.38
CA ASP A 162 3.73 26.88 7.73
C ASP A 162 3.18 25.45 7.85
N ILE A 163 2.99 24.77 6.72
CA ILE A 163 2.29 23.50 6.65
C ILE A 163 2.83 22.61 5.53
N ALA A 164 2.90 21.30 5.78
CA ALA A 164 3.04 20.26 4.77
C ALA A 164 1.98 19.18 4.98
N TRP A 165 1.49 18.58 3.89
CA TRP A 165 0.46 17.54 3.91
C TRP A 165 0.84 16.35 3.01
N ALA A 166 0.32 15.17 3.31
CA ALA A 166 0.56 13.99 2.49
C ALA A 166 -0.14 14.10 1.12
N PRO A 167 0.55 13.68 0.03
CA PRO A 167 1.86 13.04 -0.03
C PRO A 167 3.02 13.98 -0.39
N GLN A 168 3.03 15.20 0.09
CA GLN A 168 4.00 16.23 -0.27
C GLN A 168 5.40 15.88 0.23
N SER A 169 6.43 16.15 -0.59
CA SER A 169 7.82 16.16 -0.17
C SER A 169 8.14 17.48 0.53
N ALA A 170 8.79 17.40 1.68
CA ALA A 170 9.15 18.56 2.49
C ALA A 170 10.51 18.36 3.18
N THR A 171 11.07 19.45 3.66
CA THR A 171 12.16 19.46 4.63
C THR A 171 11.63 20.03 5.93
N VAL A 172 11.73 19.28 7.01
CA VAL A 172 11.29 19.68 8.35
C VAL A 172 12.51 20.09 9.17
N ARG A 173 12.43 21.25 9.83
CA ARG A 173 13.40 21.72 10.82
C ARG A 173 12.81 21.54 12.21
N LEU A 174 13.60 21.08 13.15
CA LEU A 174 13.19 20.85 14.54
C LEU A 174 13.83 21.86 15.48
N ALA A 175 13.16 22.13 16.60
CA ALA A 175 13.63 23.10 17.57
C ALA A 175 14.88 22.65 18.31
N ASP A 176 15.00 21.34 18.56
CA ASP A 176 16.14 20.76 19.28
C ASP A 176 17.10 20.06 18.33
N ASP A 177 18.38 20.02 18.70
CA ASP A 177 19.42 19.31 17.95
C ASP A 177 19.41 17.85 18.35
N LEU A 178 18.59 17.04 17.66
CA LEU A 178 18.45 15.62 17.89
C LEU A 178 19.29 14.80 16.91
N ASP A 179 19.77 13.65 17.34
CA ASP A 179 20.47 12.70 16.47
C ASP A 179 19.46 11.88 15.66
N ILE A 180 19.14 12.41 14.48
CA ILE A 180 18.17 11.80 13.54
C ILE A 180 18.89 11.42 12.27
N SER A 181 18.57 10.25 11.75
CA SER A 181 19.15 9.70 10.54
C SER A 181 18.08 9.22 9.55
N ARG A 182 18.52 8.85 8.34
CA ARG A 182 17.67 8.18 7.37
C ARG A 182 17.09 6.90 7.98
N GLY A 183 15.78 6.73 7.86
CA GLY A 183 15.05 5.59 8.39
C GLY A 183 14.32 5.88 9.70
N ASP A 184 14.61 7.01 10.34
CA ASP A 184 13.84 7.46 11.49
C ASP A 184 12.49 8.02 11.04
N LEU A 185 11.51 8.01 11.94
CA LEU A 185 10.14 8.44 11.67
C LEU A 185 9.78 9.58 12.62
N ILE A 186 9.35 10.70 12.08
CA ILE A 186 8.80 11.83 12.86
C ILE A 186 7.28 11.71 12.85
N VAL A 187 6.67 11.71 14.04
CA VAL A 187 5.23 11.52 14.26
C VAL A 187 4.69 12.54 15.27
N PRO A 188 3.38 12.88 15.25
CA PRO A 188 2.77 13.64 16.33
C PRO A 188 2.90 12.93 17.67
N THR A 189 3.14 13.69 18.74
CA THR A 189 3.37 13.14 20.09
C THR A 189 2.15 12.40 20.66
N ASP A 190 0.95 12.77 20.22
CA ASP A 190 -0.33 12.17 20.63
C ASP A 190 -0.75 10.94 19.80
N HIS A 191 -0.03 10.64 18.70
CA HIS A 191 -0.34 9.54 17.78
C HIS A 191 0.91 8.72 17.42
N VAL A 192 1.61 8.25 18.44
CA VAL A 192 2.85 7.46 18.29
C VAL A 192 2.50 6.01 17.97
N PRO A 193 2.99 5.44 16.83
CA PRO A 193 2.80 4.03 16.52
C PRO A 193 3.59 3.13 17.46
N GLU A 194 3.17 1.88 17.56
CA GLU A 194 3.87 0.88 18.36
C GLU A 194 5.25 0.55 17.76
N LEU A 195 6.25 0.40 18.65
CA LEU A 195 7.57 -0.09 18.28
C LEU A 195 7.61 -1.61 18.51
N THR A 196 7.77 -2.36 17.46
CA THR A 196 7.82 -3.83 17.53
C THR A 196 9.03 -4.43 16.83
N GLN A 197 9.46 -5.59 17.31
CA GLN A 197 10.44 -6.44 16.64
C GLN A 197 9.82 -7.74 16.14
N ASP A 198 8.61 -8.06 16.54
CA ASP A 198 7.87 -9.23 16.11
C ASP A 198 6.67 -8.78 15.28
N LEU A 199 6.62 -9.25 14.04
CA LEU A 199 5.60 -8.88 13.07
C LEU A 199 4.82 -10.11 12.63
N ASP A 200 3.51 -10.03 12.74
CA ASP A 200 2.59 -10.90 12.02
C ASP A 200 2.03 -10.14 10.81
N ALA A 201 2.13 -10.74 9.65
CA ALA A 201 1.79 -10.04 8.41
C ALA A 201 1.15 -10.96 7.37
N THR A 202 0.25 -10.40 6.59
CA THR A 202 -0.17 -10.98 5.32
C THR A 202 0.82 -10.57 4.25
N VAL A 203 1.25 -11.53 3.42
CA VAL A 203 2.27 -11.31 2.40
C VAL A 203 1.82 -11.84 1.05
N CYS A 204 2.26 -11.15 -0.01
CA CYS A 204 2.20 -11.62 -1.38
C CYS A 204 3.64 -11.90 -1.85
N HIS A 205 3.94 -13.17 -2.10
CA HIS A 205 5.27 -13.60 -2.52
C HIS A 205 5.40 -13.48 -4.04
N VAL A 206 6.45 -12.79 -4.52
CA VAL A 206 6.59 -12.44 -5.95
C VAL A 206 7.81 -13.06 -6.62
N SER A 207 8.66 -13.74 -5.84
CA SER A 207 9.92 -14.34 -6.33
C SER A 207 9.76 -15.82 -6.63
N ASP A 208 10.52 -16.31 -7.61
CA ASP A 208 10.64 -17.75 -7.90
C ASP A 208 11.38 -18.51 -6.79
N ARG A 209 12.21 -17.81 -5.99
CA ARG A 209 12.85 -18.39 -4.79
C ARG A 209 11.81 -18.52 -3.68
N PRO A 210 11.49 -19.75 -3.22
CA PRO A 210 10.48 -19.95 -2.18
C PRO A 210 10.85 -19.26 -0.86
N LEU A 211 9.87 -18.68 -0.19
CA LEU A 211 10.00 -18.11 1.16
C LEU A 211 9.71 -19.20 2.21
N ARG A 212 10.63 -19.41 3.16
CA ARG A 212 10.55 -20.47 4.18
C ARG A 212 10.86 -19.94 5.57
N ALA A 213 10.41 -20.67 6.58
CA ALA A 213 10.86 -20.45 7.96
C ALA A 213 12.39 -20.61 8.04
N GLY A 214 13.03 -19.69 8.77
CA GLY A 214 14.49 -19.62 8.91
C GLY A 214 15.19 -18.75 7.86
N ASP A 215 14.51 -18.29 6.82
CA ASP A 215 15.12 -17.43 5.81
C ASP A 215 15.53 -16.10 6.41
N LYS A 216 16.79 -15.72 6.12
CA LYS A 216 17.37 -14.43 6.48
C LYS A 216 17.19 -13.47 5.31
N VAL A 217 16.52 -12.37 5.57
CA VAL A 217 16.15 -11.37 4.56
C VAL A 217 16.44 -9.96 5.09
N LEU A 218 16.36 -8.96 4.21
CA LEU A 218 16.24 -7.56 4.61
C LEU A 218 14.75 -7.19 4.57
N LEU A 219 14.30 -6.49 5.60
CA LEU A 219 12.98 -5.89 5.63
C LEU A 219 13.13 -4.38 5.39
N LYS A 220 12.51 -3.90 4.32
CA LYS A 220 12.42 -2.47 4.00
C LYS A 220 11.06 -1.95 4.38
N HIS A 221 11.04 -1.05 5.36
CA HIS A 221 9.86 -0.32 5.80
C HIS A 221 10.10 1.17 5.59
N THR A 222 9.27 1.79 4.77
CA THR A 222 9.45 3.20 4.36
C THR A 222 10.89 3.49 3.91
N THR A 223 11.65 4.28 4.66
CA THR A 223 13.06 4.64 4.41
C THR A 223 14.06 3.79 5.18
N ARG A 224 13.58 2.94 6.12
CA ARG A 224 14.41 2.08 6.97
C ARG A 224 14.58 0.69 6.38
N ILE A 225 15.79 0.14 6.49
CA ILE A 225 16.09 -1.25 6.12
C ILE A 225 16.75 -1.92 7.31
N VAL A 226 16.18 -3.06 7.74
CA VAL A 226 16.69 -3.85 8.86
C VAL A 226 16.87 -5.32 8.46
N ARG A 227 17.73 -6.05 9.17
CA ARG A 227 17.82 -7.50 9.02
C ARG A 227 16.59 -8.16 9.63
N ALA A 228 16.11 -9.20 8.99
CA ALA A 228 14.95 -9.95 9.45
C ALA A 228 15.14 -11.45 9.27
N VAL A 229 14.42 -12.22 10.06
CA VAL A 229 14.30 -13.67 9.93
C VAL A 229 12.82 -14.01 9.87
N VAL A 230 12.43 -14.77 8.84
CA VAL A 230 11.11 -15.38 8.74
C VAL A 230 11.03 -16.48 9.80
N ARG A 231 10.22 -16.30 10.82
CA ARG A 231 10.08 -17.29 11.90
C ARG A 231 9.22 -18.46 11.49
N ASP A 232 8.10 -18.14 10.82
CA ASP A 232 7.15 -19.14 10.38
C ASP A 232 6.38 -18.66 9.14
N VAL A 233 5.91 -19.63 8.35
CA VAL A 233 4.91 -19.46 7.30
C VAL A 233 3.64 -20.15 7.81
N THR A 234 2.75 -19.35 8.43
CA THR A 234 1.63 -19.88 9.22
C THR A 234 0.49 -20.38 8.34
N THR A 235 0.18 -19.67 7.26
CA THR A 235 -0.88 -20.09 6.33
C THR A 235 -0.55 -19.71 4.90
N ARG A 236 -1.22 -20.39 3.94
CA ARG A 236 -1.30 -20.01 2.53
C ARG A 236 -2.78 -19.92 2.13
N LEU A 237 -3.15 -18.83 1.46
CA LEU A 237 -4.51 -18.64 0.92
C LEU A 237 -4.68 -19.47 -0.35
N ARG A 238 -5.72 -20.27 -0.40
CA ARG A 238 -6.19 -20.94 -1.62
C ARG A 238 -7.19 -20.02 -2.32
N LEU A 239 -6.97 -19.73 -3.58
CA LEU A 239 -7.79 -18.78 -4.33
C LEU A 239 -9.05 -19.41 -4.94
N ASP A 240 -9.14 -20.72 -4.96
CA ASP A 240 -10.28 -21.47 -5.47
C ASP A 240 -11.50 -21.45 -4.50
N ASP A 241 -11.22 -21.61 -3.21
CA ASP A 241 -12.23 -21.69 -2.15
C ASP A 241 -12.04 -20.67 -1.01
N LEU A 242 -11.02 -19.81 -1.12
CA LEU A 242 -10.61 -18.81 -0.11
C LEU A 242 -10.26 -19.42 1.26
N SER A 243 -9.98 -20.71 1.31
CA SER A 243 -9.54 -21.38 2.53
C SER A 243 -8.06 -21.06 2.83
N HIS A 244 -7.71 -21.12 4.11
CA HIS A 244 -6.33 -20.99 4.57
C HIS A 244 -5.74 -22.35 4.83
N GLN A 245 -4.78 -22.78 3.99
CA GLN A 245 -3.98 -23.97 4.24
C GLN A 245 -3.00 -23.70 5.38
N PRO A 246 -3.11 -24.38 6.53
CA PRO A 246 -2.17 -24.20 7.64
C PRO A 246 -0.81 -24.80 7.34
N SER A 247 0.24 -24.19 7.87
CA SER A 247 1.63 -24.67 7.84
C SER A 247 2.08 -25.21 6.46
N PRO A 248 2.01 -24.41 5.38
CA PRO A 248 2.31 -24.88 4.02
C PRO A 248 3.81 -25.19 3.81
N GLY A 249 4.67 -24.87 4.80
CA GLY A 249 6.12 -25.03 4.76
C GLY A 249 6.86 -23.98 3.93
N SER A 250 6.26 -23.46 2.89
CA SER A 250 6.82 -22.36 2.08
C SER A 250 5.75 -21.63 1.28
N LEU A 251 6.09 -20.41 0.84
CA LEU A 251 5.36 -19.69 -0.20
C LEU A 251 6.20 -19.68 -1.49
N THR A 252 5.54 -19.88 -2.62
CA THR A 252 6.10 -19.81 -3.96
C THR A 252 5.57 -18.60 -4.72
N ALA A 253 6.09 -18.34 -5.91
CA ALA A 253 5.68 -17.16 -6.71
C ALA A 253 4.16 -17.05 -6.85
N ASN A 254 3.64 -15.87 -6.55
CA ASN A 254 2.21 -15.52 -6.55
C ASN A 254 1.39 -16.14 -5.40
N ASP A 255 2.01 -16.81 -4.44
CA ASP A 255 1.30 -17.22 -3.24
C ASP A 255 1.00 -16.03 -2.33
N ILE A 256 -0.17 -16.07 -1.72
CA ILE A 256 -0.59 -15.18 -0.65
C ILE A 256 -0.64 -15.99 0.63
N GLY A 257 -0.05 -15.48 1.70
CA GLY A 257 -0.02 -16.20 2.96
C GLY A 257 0.23 -15.31 4.17
N ARG A 258 0.25 -15.92 5.35
CA ARG A 258 0.61 -15.23 6.59
C ARG A 258 1.97 -15.73 7.07
N VAL A 259 2.75 -14.80 7.55
CA VAL A 259 4.09 -15.06 8.09
C VAL A 259 4.28 -14.36 9.43
N SER A 260 5.10 -14.96 10.29
CA SER A 260 5.68 -14.28 11.43
C SER A 260 7.15 -13.97 11.17
N ILE A 261 7.57 -12.74 11.48
CA ILE A 261 8.90 -12.21 11.17
C ILE A 261 9.49 -11.59 12.43
N ARG A 262 10.77 -11.84 12.68
CA ARG A 262 11.55 -11.13 13.68
C ARG A 262 12.55 -10.21 13.02
N VAL A 263 12.54 -8.92 13.39
CA VAL A 263 13.52 -7.93 12.94
C VAL A 263 14.62 -7.67 13.96
N SER A 264 15.80 -7.25 13.49
CA SER A 264 16.97 -7.01 14.33
C SER A 264 16.84 -5.76 15.22
N GLU A 265 16.01 -4.81 14.81
CA GLU A 265 15.80 -3.53 15.49
C GLU A 265 14.31 -3.20 15.53
N PRO A 266 13.83 -2.46 16.53
CA PRO A 266 12.42 -2.07 16.59
C PRO A 266 12.01 -1.22 15.37
N LEU A 267 10.86 -1.51 14.81
CA LEU A 267 10.22 -0.74 13.73
C LEU A 267 8.94 -0.10 14.26
N ALA A 268 8.75 1.16 13.86
CA ALA A 268 7.50 1.88 14.09
C ALA A 268 6.53 1.54 12.95
N LEU A 269 5.68 0.55 13.19
CA LEU A 269 4.73 0.04 12.21
C LEU A 269 3.31 0.41 12.60
N ASP A 270 2.55 0.92 11.64
CA ASP A 270 1.10 1.02 11.75
C ASP A 270 0.45 -0.29 11.25
N ALA A 271 -0.79 -0.55 11.66
CA ALA A 271 -1.58 -1.57 10.99
C ALA A 271 -1.87 -1.12 9.55
N TYR A 272 -1.70 -2.02 8.59
CA TYR A 272 -1.98 -1.71 7.16
C TYR A 272 -3.41 -1.24 6.94
N ASP A 273 -4.33 -1.74 7.76
CA ASP A 273 -5.73 -1.40 7.75
C ASP A 273 -5.99 0.06 8.09
N ASP A 274 -5.13 0.65 8.94
CA ASP A 274 -5.24 2.04 9.36
C ASP A 274 -4.42 2.96 8.46
N LEU A 275 -3.14 2.65 8.24
CA LEU A 275 -2.21 3.46 7.45
C LEU A 275 -1.41 2.60 6.46
N ARG A 276 -1.85 2.53 5.21
CA ARG A 276 -1.26 1.64 4.19
C ARG A 276 0.24 1.84 3.98
N ARG A 277 0.70 3.09 3.89
CA ARG A 277 2.10 3.39 3.56
C ARG A 277 3.07 2.98 4.66
N THR A 278 2.68 3.19 5.91
CA THR A 278 3.49 2.84 7.10
C THR A 278 3.12 1.49 7.70
N GLY A 279 2.07 0.85 7.20
CA GLY A 279 1.70 -0.53 7.48
C GLY A 279 2.22 -1.54 6.45
N SER A 280 2.92 -1.10 5.40
CA SER A 280 3.47 -1.96 4.36
C SER A 280 4.98 -2.06 4.42
N PHE A 281 5.52 -3.20 3.96
CA PHE A 281 6.96 -3.43 3.88
C PHE A 281 7.32 -4.35 2.71
N LEU A 282 8.60 -4.42 2.39
CA LEU A 282 9.15 -5.37 1.42
C LEU A 282 10.16 -6.29 2.12
N LEU A 283 10.17 -7.57 1.74
CA LEU A 283 11.27 -8.48 2.02
C LEU A 283 12.17 -8.54 0.79
N ILE A 284 13.46 -8.41 1.04
CA ILE A 284 14.50 -8.25 0.01
C ILE A 284 15.57 -9.30 0.23
N ASP A 285 16.06 -9.90 -0.84
CA ASP A 285 17.22 -10.80 -0.80
C ASP A 285 18.47 -10.00 -0.42
N PRO A 286 19.18 -10.38 0.65
CA PRO A 286 20.39 -9.65 1.07
C PRO A 286 21.58 -9.80 0.11
N SER A 287 21.55 -10.78 -0.81
CA SER A 287 22.66 -11.06 -1.72
C SER A 287 22.67 -10.20 -2.98
N ASP A 288 21.48 -9.89 -3.53
CA ASP A 288 21.36 -9.20 -4.82
C ASP A 288 20.38 -8.02 -4.80
N GLY A 289 19.67 -7.80 -3.69
CA GLY A 289 18.69 -6.72 -3.56
C GLY A 289 17.34 -6.99 -4.23
N THR A 290 17.09 -8.20 -4.72
CA THR A 290 15.83 -8.57 -5.36
C THR A 290 14.67 -8.54 -4.35
N THR A 291 13.54 -7.97 -4.75
CA THR A 291 12.32 -8.02 -3.95
C THR A 291 11.74 -9.43 -3.97
N LEU A 292 11.64 -10.04 -2.80
CA LEU A 292 11.07 -11.38 -2.63
C LEU A 292 9.56 -11.33 -2.36
N THR A 293 9.11 -10.37 -1.56
CA THR A 293 7.76 -10.39 -0.98
C THR A 293 7.31 -8.98 -0.65
N ALA A 294 6.05 -8.68 -0.90
CA ALA A 294 5.36 -7.50 -0.37
C ALA A 294 4.52 -7.91 0.85
N GLY A 295 4.59 -7.13 1.94
CA GLY A 295 3.93 -7.44 3.20
C GLY A 295 3.05 -6.31 3.72
N MET A 296 2.01 -6.69 4.46
CA MET A 296 1.03 -5.85 5.12
C MET A 296 0.97 -6.24 6.58
N ALA A 297 1.37 -5.34 7.47
CA ALA A 297 1.45 -5.57 8.90
C ALA A 297 0.06 -5.55 9.57
N GLY A 298 -0.15 -6.42 10.55
CA GLY A 298 -1.33 -6.36 11.43
C GLY A 298 -2.68 -6.59 10.74
N THR A 299 -2.72 -7.15 9.53
CA THR A 299 -3.99 -7.51 8.88
C THR A 299 -4.61 -8.69 9.61
N ALA A 300 -5.77 -8.48 10.23
CA ALA A 300 -6.59 -9.57 10.73
C ALA A 300 -7.06 -10.44 9.55
N GLY A 301 -6.90 -11.74 9.67
CA GLY A 301 -7.38 -12.70 8.69
C GLY A 301 -8.85 -12.96 8.84
#